data_d5502b1dc74c421170c113e6d325d077
#
_entry.id   d5502b1dc74c421170c113e6d325d077
#
_cell.length_a   1.000
_cell.length_b   1.000
_cell.length_c   1.000
_cell.angle_alpha   90.00
_cell.angle_beta   90.00
_cell.angle_gamma   90.00
#
_symmetry.space_group_name_H-M   'P 1'
#
loop_
_entity.id
_entity.type
_entity.pdbx_description
1 polymer ?
#
loop_
_entity_poly.entity_id
_entity_poly.type
_entity_poly.pdbx_seq_one_letter_code
_entity_poly.pdbx_strand_id
1 'polypeptide(L)'
;MPMIEVKVTMDLPAEKRDLLKAEFGKAISIMGKPESYLMINLVDKQDLYFGGKKLDKGAYVEVKVLGSIDGGASDKMTAKLCEILEKELGIPGNAVYVSYWGTANWGWNGSNF
;
A
#
# COMPACT_ATOMS: atom_id res chain seq x y z
N MET A 1 9.07 11.31 -2.71
CA MET A 1 8.95 10.73 -1.36
C MET A 1 7.64 9.97 -1.25
N PRO A 2 7.65 8.66 -1.32
CA PRO A 2 6.44 7.88 -1.12
C PRO A 2 6.49 7.02 0.14
N MET A 3 5.31 6.72 0.65
CA MET A 3 5.08 5.79 1.76
C MET A 3 3.89 4.90 1.41
N ILE A 4 4.03 3.58 1.58
CA ILE A 4 2.91 2.64 1.45
C ILE A 4 2.72 1.96 2.81
N GLU A 5 1.54 2.09 3.38
CA GLU A 5 1.16 1.36 4.59
C GLU A 5 0.10 0.34 4.23
N VAL A 6 0.34 -0.92 4.60
CA VAL A 6 -0.54 -2.04 4.26
C VAL A 6 -0.96 -2.73 5.53
N LYS A 7 -2.27 -2.71 5.81
CA LYS A 7 -2.85 -3.43 6.94
C LYS A 7 -3.61 -4.62 6.39
N VAL A 8 -3.28 -5.82 6.91
CA VAL A 8 -3.91 -7.06 6.46
C VAL A 8 -4.44 -7.86 7.66
N THR A 9 -5.41 -8.72 7.40
CA THR A 9 -6.07 -9.51 8.45
C THR A 9 -5.25 -10.73 8.88
N MET A 10 -4.46 -11.31 7.97
CA MET A 10 -3.70 -12.52 8.24
C MET A 10 -2.32 -12.22 8.82
N ASP A 11 -1.65 -13.28 9.29
CA ASP A 11 -0.25 -13.24 9.67
C ASP A 11 0.63 -13.10 8.44
N LEU A 12 1.71 -12.32 8.56
CA LEU A 12 2.69 -12.13 7.48
C LEU A 12 4.04 -12.68 7.94
N PRO A 13 4.39 -13.92 7.56
CA PRO A 13 5.72 -14.45 7.83
C PRO A 13 6.79 -13.70 7.03
N ALA A 14 8.05 -13.82 7.45
CA ALA A 14 9.16 -13.05 6.89
C ALA A 14 9.27 -13.17 5.36
N GLU A 15 9.09 -14.37 4.80
CA GLU A 15 9.17 -14.58 3.35
C GLU A 15 8.08 -13.84 2.59
N LYS A 16 6.87 -13.73 3.16
CA LYS A 16 5.77 -12.97 2.55
C LYS A 16 6.03 -11.48 2.63
N ARG A 17 6.63 -11.01 3.73
CA ARG A 17 7.03 -9.61 3.89
C ARG A 17 8.06 -9.23 2.83
N ASP A 18 9.04 -10.08 2.57
CA ASP A 18 10.06 -9.84 1.55
C ASP A 18 9.45 -9.80 0.14
N LEU A 19 8.52 -10.70 -0.17
CA LEU A 19 7.81 -10.70 -1.45
C LEU A 19 7.01 -9.43 -1.65
N LEU A 20 6.24 -9.03 -0.64
CA LEU A 20 5.42 -7.81 -0.71
C LEU A 20 6.27 -6.57 -0.85
N LYS A 21 7.37 -6.49 -0.10
CA LYS A 21 8.33 -5.38 -0.22
C LYS A 21 8.83 -5.26 -1.66
N ALA A 22 9.23 -6.38 -2.26
CA ALA A 22 9.75 -6.38 -3.62
C ALA A 22 8.68 -5.97 -4.65
N GLU A 23 7.47 -6.50 -4.52
CA GLU A 23 6.36 -6.19 -5.43
C GLU A 23 5.89 -4.74 -5.31
N PHE A 24 5.75 -4.23 -4.08
CA PHE A 24 5.36 -2.84 -3.86
C PHE A 24 6.47 -1.88 -4.28
N GLY A 25 7.73 -2.27 -4.08
CA GLY A 25 8.87 -1.49 -4.53
C GLY A 25 8.88 -1.26 -6.04
N LYS A 26 8.52 -2.29 -6.80
CA LYS A 26 8.36 -2.16 -8.25
C LYS A 26 7.13 -1.33 -8.62
N ALA A 27 6.03 -1.53 -7.90
CA ALA A 27 4.75 -0.90 -8.23
C ALA A 27 4.77 0.62 -8.05
N ILE A 28 5.60 1.15 -7.14
CA ILE A 28 5.58 2.59 -6.83
C ILE A 28 5.95 3.46 -8.03
N SER A 29 6.64 2.92 -9.03
CA SER A 29 6.96 3.65 -10.25
C SER A 29 5.71 4.06 -11.02
N ILE A 30 4.57 3.38 -10.83
CA ILE A 30 3.27 3.76 -11.41
C ILE A 30 2.87 5.16 -10.92
N MET A 31 3.24 5.52 -9.70
CA MET A 31 3.00 6.85 -9.13
C MET A 31 4.08 7.86 -9.52
N GLY A 32 5.02 7.49 -10.39
CA GLY A 32 6.12 8.35 -10.79
C GLY A 32 7.16 8.57 -9.71
N LYS A 33 7.25 7.66 -8.73
CA LYS A 33 8.17 7.78 -7.59
C LYS A 33 9.21 6.67 -7.62
N PRO A 34 10.45 6.93 -7.17
CA PRO A 34 11.48 5.91 -7.12
C PRO A 34 11.36 5.05 -5.86
N GLU A 35 11.75 3.78 -6.00
CA GLU A 35 11.82 2.87 -4.86
C GLU A 35 12.85 3.31 -3.82
N SER A 36 13.92 3.99 -4.26
CA SER A 36 15.01 4.41 -3.39
C SER A 36 14.59 5.29 -2.21
N TYR A 37 13.43 5.93 -2.30
CA TYR A 37 12.86 6.74 -1.22
C TYR A 37 11.55 6.18 -0.66
N LEU A 38 11.18 4.98 -1.07
CA LEU A 38 9.93 4.36 -0.62
C LEU A 38 10.09 3.77 0.78
N MET A 39 9.22 4.19 1.69
CA MET A 39 9.06 3.51 2.97
C MET A 39 7.81 2.63 2.91
N ILE A 40 7.91 1.41 3.39
CA ILE A 40 6.80 0.45 3.42
C ILE A 40 6.59 0.01 4.85
N ASN A 41 5.34 0.05 5.31
CA ASN A 41 4.95 -0.50 6.60
C ASN A 41 3.93 -1.61 6.37
N LEU A 42 4.26 -2.83 6.82
CA LEU A 42 3.39 -4.00 6.72
C LEU A 42 2.86 -4.33 8.12
N VAL A 43 1.57 -4.16 8.29
CA VAL A 43 0.89 -4.36 9.58
C VAL A 43 -0.05 -5.56 9.46
N ASP A 44 0.30 -6.66 10.11
CA ASP A 44 -0.46 -7.91 10.02
C ASP A 44 -1.45 -8.08 11.18
N LYS A 45 -2.25 -9.15 11.13
CA LYS A 45 -3.16 -9.57 12.19
C LYS A 45 -4.15 -8.48 12.63
N GLN A 46 -4.66 -7.73 11.66
CA GLN A 46 -5.61 -6.66 11.92
C GLN A 46 -7.04 -7.17 11.88
N ASP A 47 -7.89 -6.58 12.72
CA ASP A 47 -9.32 -6.85 12.70
C ASP A 47 -9.99 -5.83 11.79
N LEU A 48 -10.33 -6.23 10.57
CA LEU A 48 -10.99 -5.37 9.60
C LEU A 48 -12.44 -5.84 9.42
N TYR A 49 -13.35 -4.88 9.46
CA TYR A 49 -14.77 -5.11 9.25
C TYR A 49 -15.23 -4.35 8.01
N PHE A 50 -16.01 -5.00 7.19
CA PHE A 50 -16.55 -4.41 5.98
C PHE A 50 -18.06 -4.61 5.96
N GLY A 51 -18.81 -3.50 5.89
CA GLY A 51 -20.27 -3.58 5.94
C GLY A 51 -20.80 -4.23 7.22
N GLY A 52 -20.09 -4.06 8.33
CA GLY A 52 -20.49 -4.64 9.63
C GLY A 52 -20.08 -6.08 9.82
N LYS A 53 -19.38 -6.70 8.87
CA LYS A 53 -18.94 -8.09 8.94
C LYS A 53 -17.42 -8.18 9.00
N LYS A 54 -16.90 -9.06 9.84
CA LYS A 54 -15.47 -9.29 9.95
C LYS A 54 -14.95 -9.95 8.67
N LEU A 55 -13.90 -9.37 8.10
CA LEU A 55 -13.25 -9.95 6.92
C LEU A 55 -12.32 -11.08 7.35
N ASP A 56 -12.47 -12.23 6.68
CA ASP A 56 -11.52 -13.34 6.83
C ASP A 56 -10.19 -12.92 6.18
N LYS A 57 -10.22 -12.51 4.91
CA LYS A 57 -9.07 -11.98 4.20
C LYS A 57 -9.40 -10.60 3.67
N GLY A 58 -8.68 -9.61 4.15
CA GLY A 58 -8.90 -8.23 3.75
C GLY A 58 -7.67 -7.38 3.96
N ALA A 59 -7.67 -6.21 3.33
CA ALA A 59 -6.58 -5.26 3.43
C ALA A 59 -7.06 -3.83 3.32
N TYR A 60 -6.35 -2.93 4.00
CA TYR A 60 -6.45 -1.50 3.79
C TYR A 60 -5.06 -0.96 3.48
N VAL A 61 -4.92 -0.27 2.36
CA VAL A 61 -3.65 0.28 1.89
C VAL A 61 -3.75 1.80 1.81
N GLU A 62 -2.76 2.47 2.38
CA GLU A 62 -2.61 3.91 2.26
C GLU A 62 -1.33 4.21 1.47
N VAL A 63 -1.48 5.01 0.40
CA VAL A 63 -0.36 5.47 -0.42
C VAL A 63 -0.23 6.97 -0.22
N LYS A 64 0.91 7.39 0.32
CA LYS A 64 1.19 8.79 0.64
C LYS A 64 2.40 9.26 -0.16
N VAL A 65 2.29 10.44 -0.76
CA VAL A 65 3.36 10.97 -1.59
C VAL A 65 3.60 12.47 -1.34
N LEU A 66 4.81 12.91 -1.58
CA LEU A 66 5.10 14.32 -1.72
C LEU A 66 4.56 14.80 -3.08
N GLY A 67 3.74 15.83 -3.06
CA GLY A 67 3.11 16.37 -4.23
C GLY A 67 1.63 16.04 -4.33
N SER A 68 1.09 16.15 -5.52
CA SER A 68 -0.33 15.86 -5.78
C SER A 68 -0.52 14.43 -6.28
N ILE A 69 -1.76 13.97 -6.22
CA ILE A 69 -2.15 12.65 -6.71
C ILE A 69 -2.73 12.79 -8.11
N ASP A 70 -2.16 12.07 -9.07
CA ASP A 70 -2.73 11.96 -10.41
C ASP A 70 -3.76 10.82 -10.42
N GLY A 71 -4.99 11.15 -10.84
CA GLY A 71 -6.12 10.20 -10.81
C GLY A 71 -5.90 8.98 -11.71
N GLY A 72 -5.29 9.16 -12.88
CA GLY A 72 -4.98 8.05 -13.77
C GLY A 72 -3.93 7.12 -13.19
N ALA A 73 -2.90 7.68 -12.57
CA ALA A 73 -1.85 6.90 -11.93
C ALA A 73 -2.40 6.14 -10.71
N SER A 74 -3.20 6.80 -9.87
CA SER A 74 -3.77 6.14 -8.70
C SER A 74 -4.70 4.99 -9.07
N ASP A 75 -5.49 5.14 -10.14
CA ASP A 75 -6.34 4.07 -10.64
C ASP A 75 -5.51 2.84 -11.04
N LYS A 76 -4.43 3.04 -11.78
CA LYS A 76 -3.51 1.96 -12.16
C LYS A 76 -2.82 1.35 -10.96
N MET A 77 -2.44 2.18 -9.99
CA MET A 77 -1.82 1.70 -8.76
C MET A 77 -2.77 0.82 -7.95
N THR A 78 -4.04 1.21 -7.84
CA THR A 78 -5.06 0.41 -7.16
C THR A 78 -5.19 -0.96 -7.80
N ALA A 79 -5.27 -1.02 -9.14
CA ALA A 79 -5.34 -2.28 -9.86
C ALA A 79 -4.12 -3.17 -9.56
N LYS A 80 -2.93 -2.58 -9.55
CA LYS A 80 -1.68 -3.31 -9.28
C LYS A 80 -1.60 -3.80 -7.83
N LEU A 81 -1.98 -2.96 -6.87
CA LEU A 81 -1.99 -3.34 -5.46
C LEU A 81 -2.96 -4.49 -5.20
N CYS A 82 -4.16 -4.43 -5.78
CA CYS A 82 -5.13 -5.52 -5.66
C CYS A 82 -4.61 -6.81 -6.31
N GLU A 83 -3.96 -6.72 -7.46
CA GLU A 83 -3.34 -7.87 -8.12
C GLU A 83 -2.29 -8.54 -7.23
N ILE A 84 -1.40 -7.74 -6.62
CA ILE A 84 -0.35 -8.25 -5.73
C ILE A 84 -0.96 -8.92 -4.51
N LEU A 85 -1.93 -8.28 -3.86
CA LEU A 85 -2.56 -8.81 -2.65
C LEU A 85 -3.32 -10.11 -2.92
N GLU A 86 -3.96 -10.23 -4.06
CA GLU A 86 -4.63 -11.47 -4.45
C GLU A 86 -3.63 -12.59 -4.75
N LYS A 87 -2.61 -12.28 -5.55
CA LYS A 87 -1.60 -13.26 -5.94
C LYS A 87 -0.80 -13.78 -4.75
N GLU A 88 -0.36 -12.88 -3.87
CA GLU A 88 0.54 -13.26 -2.78
C GLU A 88 -0.18 -13.70 -1.51
N LEU A 89 -1.36 -13.17 -1.24
CA LEU A 89 -2.07 -13.40 0.03
C LEU A 89 -3.47 -13.97 -0.15
N GLY A 90 -3.96 -14.10 -1.37
CA GLY A 90 -5.30 -14.60 -1.63
C GLY A 90 -6.41 -13.65 -1.18
N ILE A 91 -6.12 -12.36 -1.07
CA ILE A 91 -7.11 -11.35 -0.68
C ILE A 91 -7.92 -10.95 -1.91
N PRO A 92 -9.24 -11.16 -1.92
CA PRO A 92 -10.05 -10.75 -3.08
C PRO A 92 -10.12 -9.23 -3.19
N GLY A 93 -10.17 -8.72 -4.41
CA GLY A 93 -10.18 -7.27 -4.66
C GLY A 93 -11.33 -6.53 -3.97
N ASN A 94 -12.47 -7.18 -3.80
CA ASN A 94 -13.62 -6.57 -3.13
C ASN A 94 -13.45 -6.46 -1.59
N ALA A 95 -12.39 -7.02 -1.04
CA ALA A 95 -12.03 -6.89 0.37
C ALA A 95 -10.83 -5.97 0.59
N VAL A 96 -10.51 -5.13 -0.39
CA VAL A 96 -9.37 -4.20 -0.33
C VAL A 96 -9.87 -2.78 -0.55
N TYR A 97 -9.51 -1.90 0.37
CA TYR A 97 -9.57 -0.46 0.14
C TYR A 97 -8.17 0.10 -0.03
N VAL A 98 -8.05 1.06 -0.93
CA VAL A 98 -6.80 1.82 -1.14
C VAL A 98 -7.15 3.30 -1.10
N SER A 99 -6.41 4.06 -0.33
CA SER A 99 -6.56 5.52 -0.31
C SER A 99 -5.23 6.20 -0.62
N TYR A 100 -5.32 7.41 -1.21
CA TYR A 100 -4.16 8.15 -1.69
C TYR A 100 -4.13 9.54 -1.06
N TRP A 101 -2.94 9.94 -0.60
CA TRP A 101 -2.73 11.19 0.11
C TRP A 101 -1.51 11.91 -0.44
N GLY A 102 -1.69 13.13 -0.88
CA GLY A 102 -0.60 14.00 -1.32
C GLY A 102 -0.43 15.16 -0.37
N THR A 103 0.82 15.59 -0.18
CA THR A 103 1.13 16.76 0.63
C THR A 103 2.30 17.51 0.02
N ALA A 104 2.29 18.84 0.17
CA ALA A 104 3.44 19.68 -0.17
C ALA A 104 4.48 19.72 0.96
N ASN A 105 4.14 19.19 2.14
CA ASN A 105 4.95 19.32 3.35
C ASN A 105 5.46 17.94 3.77
N TRP A 106 6.64 17.57 3.26
CA TRP A 106 7.24 16.27 3.55
C TRP A 106 8.64 16.49 4.14
N GLY A 107 8.85 15.93 5.33
CA GLY A 107 10.11 16.06 6.05
C GLY A 107 10.97 14.80 5.93
N TRP A 108 12.27 15.02 5.81
CA TRP A 108 13.27 13.97 5.82
C TRP A 108 14.58 14.52 6.34
N ASN A 109 15.24 13.76 7.18
CA ASN A 109 16.57 14.07 7.70
C ASN A 109 16.67 15.47 8.32
N GLY A 110 15.62 15.86 9.06
CA GLY A 110 15.62 17.08 9.87
C GLY A 110 15.08 18.33 9.18
N SER A 111 14.66 18.24 7.93
CA SER A 111 14.06 19.39 7.23
C SER A 111 13.06 18.93 6.17
N ASN A 112 12.23 19.85 5.72
CA ASN A 112 11.29 19.56 4.63
C ASN A 112 11.92 19.79 3.27
N PHE A 113 11.40 19.07 2.31
CA PHE A 113 11.74 19.29 0.91
C PHE A 113 11.17 20.59 0.37
#